data_450f9d0585c44babc4c6591f6b4d9605
#
_entry.id   450f9d0585c44babc4c6591f6b4d9605
#
_cell.length_a   1.000
_cell.length_b   1.000
_cell.length_c   1.000
_cell.angle_alpha   90.00
_cell.angle_beta   90.00
_cell.angle_gamma   90.00
#
_symmetry.space_group_name_H-M   'P 1'
#
loop_
_entity.id
_entity.type
_entity.pdbx_description
1 polymer ?
#
loop_
_entity_poly.entity_id
_entity_poly.type
_entity_poly.pdbx_seq_one_letter_code
_entity_poly.pdbx_strand_id
1 'polypeptide(L)'
;MAPEFYDTLHCQQSWVALTATFVFHPCYSLGTRLENVTQAAECATPPRSEHMTQDLGPQTDEALDASPRVFESELLDKLSRVHHLTPVIINTPIIVGLLFYSLMLNGVPFMLFGLVIGYLAWTLTEYFSHRYLFHTIFPLPFGLGPRFQFLIHGVHHIYPHDPLRLVMPPLLSVPSMLIALTIIRLLFGASFAWPVLAGFMVGYGIYDWVHYWTHYGQPKSDFAKQVKRLHMLHHFRDAEKGFGVHAIWWDYVFGTAAYQEGDTPGSKAV
;
A
#
# COMPACT_ATOMS: atom_id res chain seq x y z
N MET A 1 4.71 38.10 -42.73
CA MET A 1 3.73 37.61 -41.79
C MET A 1 4.15 36.20 -41.39
N ALA A 2 4.84 36.06 -40.26
CA ALA A 2 5.26 34.77 -39.73
C ALA A 2 4.35 34.45 -38.52
N PRO A 3 3.91 33.22 -38.33
CA PRO A 3 3.14 32.83 -37.16
C PRO A 3 4.09 32.59 -35.98
N GLU A 4 3.70 33.13 -34.79
CA GLU A 4 4.36 32.95 -33.55
C GLU A 4 4.26 31.50 -33.09
N PHE A 5 5.43 30.89 -32.78
CA PHE A 5 5.56 29.63 -32.10
C PHE A 5 5.35 29.86 -30.60
N TYR A 6 4.30 29.26 -30.02
CA TYR A 6 4.16 29.09 -28.58
C TYR A 6 5.05 27.92 -28.14
N ASP A 7 6.20 28.23 -27.57
CA ASP A 7 7.02 27.27 -26.85
C ASP A 7 6.38 26.98 -25.47
N THR A 8 5.64 25.90 -25.42
CA THR A 8 5.26 25.27 -24.16
C THR A 8 6.45 24.49 -23.61
N LEU A 9 7.08 25.05 -22.59
CA LEU A 9 8.12 24.38 -21.80
C LEU A 9 7.51 23.17 -21.06
N HIS A 10 7.60 21.99 -21.64
CA HIS A 10 7.41 20.73 -20.94
C HIS A 10 8.64 20.46 -20.07
N CYS A 11 8.51 20.65 -18.76
CA CYS A 11 9.48 20.14 -17.78
C CYS A 11 9.32 18.62 -17.71
N GLN A 12 9.99 17.88 -18.58
CA GLN A 12 10.03 16.42 -18.56
C GLN A 12 10.98 16.01 -17.43
N GLN A 13 10.45 15.56 -16.32
CA GLN A 13 11.22 14.90 -15.26
C GLN A 13 11.57 13.49 -15.72
N SER A 14 12.71 13.34 -16.36
CA SER A 14 13.30 12.02 -16.63
C SER A 14 14.00 11.53 -15.36
N TRP A 15 13.43 10.54 -14.69
CA TRP A 15 14.06 9.81 -13.62
C TRP A 15 15.04 8.79 -14.19
N VAL A 16 16.30 9.15 -14.26
CA VAL A 16 17.36 8.18 -14.54
C VAL A 16 17.90 7.69 -13.20
N ALA A 17 17.73 6.40 -12.92
CA ALA A 17 18.34 5.73 -11.78
C ALA A 17 19.85 5.58 -12.05
N LEU A 18 20.64 6.47 -11.54
CA LEU A 18 22.10 6.37 -11.50
C LEU A 18 22.57 6.45 -10.06
N THR A 19 23.17 5.35 -9.61
CA THR A 19 24.04 5.16 -8.43
C THR A 19 23.64 5.83 -7.11
N ALA A 20 23.86 5.14 -6.00
CA ALA A 20 23.46 5.35 -4.59
C ALA A 20 23.73 6.74 -3.95
N THR A 21 23.75 7.80 -4.72
CA THR A 21 23.80 9.18 -4.26
C THR A 21 22.79 9.99 -5.03
N PHE A 22 21.63 10.27 -4.40
CA PHE A 22 20.71 11.29 -4.90
C PHE A 22 21.38 12.65 -4.73
N VAL A 23 22.09 13.09 -5.76
CA VAL A 23 22.52 14.48 -5.89
C VAL A 23 21.37 15.22 -6.54
N PHE A 24 20.79 16.18 -5.84
CA PHE A 24 19.95 17.18 -6.45
C PHE A 24 20.78 17.92 -7.49
N HIS A 25 20.59 17.63 -8.77
CA HIS A 25 21.10 18.50 -9.80
C HIS A 25 20.15 19.69 -9.90
N PRO A 26 20.62 20.89 -9.63
CA PRO A 26 19.87 22.08 -9.98
C PRO A 26 19.67 22.09 -11.50
N CYS A 27 18.49 22.52 -11.95
CA CYS A 27 18.20 22.69 -13.36
C CYS A 27 19.27 23.58 -14.02
N TYR A 28 20.21 22.99 -14.73
CA TYR A 28 21.11 23.72 -15.59
C TYR A 28 20.42 23.90 -16.94
N SER A 29 19.91 25.09 -17.20
CA SER A 29 19.58 25.55 -18.53
C SER A 29 20.90 25.80 -19.28
N LEU A 30 21.15 25.04 -20.33
CA LEU A 30 22.18 25.34 -21.30
C LEU A 30 21.80 26.66 -22.04
N GLY A 31 22.33 27.77 -21.56
CA GLY A 31 22.46 28.96 -22.43
C GLY A 31 21.71 30.23 -22.07
N THR A 32 20.95 30.31 -20.96
CA THR A 32 20.39 31.62 -20.54
C THR A 32 20.65 31.90 -19.07
N ARG A 33 21.27 33.05 -18.82
CA ARG A 33 21.52 33.59 -17.48
C ARG A 33 20.17 33.95 -16.86
N LEU A 34 19.80 33.34 -15.71
CA LEU A 34 18.61 33.71 -14.95
C LEU A 34 18.80 35.12 -14.39
N GLU A 35 18.00 36.09 -14.84
CA GLU A 35 18.13 37.50 -14.48
C GLU A 35 17.39 37.89 -13.18
N ASN A 36 16.65 36.96 -12.52
CA ASN A 36 15.92 37.29 -11.30
C ASN A 36 15.99 36.21 -10.23
N VAL A 37 16.36 36.61 -9.02
CA VAL A 37 16.43 35.78 -7.79
C VAL A 37 15.05 35.20 -7.40
N THR A 38 13.96 35.80 -7.83
CA THR A 38 12.57 35.33 -7.60
C THR A 38 12.25 34.06 -8.37
N GLN A 39 12.79 33.83 -9.58
CA GLN A 39 12.60 32.60 -10.34
C GLN A 39 13.34 31.39 -9.73
N ALA A 40 14.48 31.64 -9.07
CA ALA A 40 15.20 30.59 -8.35
C ALA A 40 14.49 30.15 -7.07
N ALA A 41 13.71 31.03 -6.44
CA ALA A 41 12.93 30.71 -5.25
C ALA A 41 11.67 29.86 -5.55
N GLU A 42 11.07 30.02 -6.73
CA GLU A 42 9.93 29.19 -7.17
C GLU A 42 10.34 27.75 -7.52
N CYS A 43 11.57 27.55 -8.00
CA CYS A 43 12.11 26.18 -8.22
C CYS A 43 12.56 25.49 -6.91
N ALA A 44 12.75 26.23 -5.81
CA ALA A 44 13.25 25.71 -4.54
C ALA A 44 12.12 25.39 -3.52
N THR A 45 10.88 25.78 -3.79
CA THR A 45 9.74 25.34 -2.97
C THR A 45 9.43 23.88 -3.32
N PRO A 46 9.48 22.95 -2.35
CA PRO A 46 8.95 21.63 -2.58
C PRO A 46 7.47 21.81 -3.01
N PRO A 47 6.98 21.08 -4.01
CA PRO A 47 5.57 21.15 -4.36
C PRO A 47 4.77 20.96 -3.07
N ARG A 48 3.85 21.90 -2.80
CA ARG A 48 2.83 21.71 -1.76
C ARG A 48 2.33 20.29 -1.94
N SER A 49 1.95 19.66 -0.86
CA SER A 49 1.35 18.33 -0.77
C SER A 49 0.06 18.20 -1.61
N GLU A 50 0.11 18.66 -2.83
CA GLU A 50 -0.85 18.33 -3.85
C GLU A 50 -0.56 16.89 -4.18
N HIS A 51 -1.48 16.06 -3.73
CA HIS A 51 -1.74 14.68 -4.07
C HIS A 51 -0.88 14.21 -5.25
N MET A 52 0.08 13.31 -4.98
CA MET A 52 0.64 12.48 -6.03
C MET A 52 -0.42 11.45 -6.47
N THR A 53 -1.56 11.90 -6.94
CA THR A 53 -2.17 11.27 -8.08
C THR A 53 -1.20 11.58 -9.21
N GLN A 54 -0.20 10.73 -9.39
CA GLN A 54 0.51 10.70 -10.64
C GLN A 54 -0.58 10.52 -11.67
N ASP A 55 -0.83 11.54 -12.46
CA ASP A 55 -1.48 11.41 -13.75
C ASP A 55 -0.50 10.58 -14.61
N LEU A 56 -0.44 9.30 -14.27
CA LEU A 56 0.18 8.29 -15.09
C LEU A 56 -0.77 8.25 -16.28
N GLY A 57 -0.45 8.96 -17.33
CA GLY A 57 -1.22 8.94 -18.57
C GLY A 57 -1.69 7.52 -18.92
N PRO A 58 -2.51 7.28 -19.91
CA PRO A 58 -3.12 5.97 -20.15
C PRO A 58 -2.06 4.88 -20.10
N GLN A 59 -2.05 4.11 -18.99
CA GLN A 59 -1.09 3.02 -18.80
C GLN A 59 -1.41 1.94 -19.83
N THR A 60 -0.41 1.56 -20.60
CA THR A 60 -0.54 0.42 -21.49
C THR A 60 -0.58 -0.87 -20.66
N ASP A 61 -1.26 -1.90 -21.14
CA ASP A 61 -1.30 -3.22 -20.49
C ASP A 61 0.13 -3.74 -20.21
N GLU A 62 1.07 -3.50 -21.11
CA GLU A 62 2.49 -3.85 -20.95
C GLU A 62 3.13 -3.13 -19.73
N ALA A 63 2.78 -1.88 -19.48
CA ALA A 63 3.28 -1.14 -18.32
C ALA A 63 2.68 -1.68 -17.00
N LEU A 64 1.41 -2.07 -17.00
CA LEU A 64 0.75 -2.64 -15.82
C LEU A 64 1.28 -4.03 -15.46
N ASP A 65 1.67 -4.82 -16.46
CA ASP A 65 2.22 -6.18 -16.31
C ASP A 65 3.73 -6.18 -16.00
N ALA A 66 4.38 -5.02 -16.01
CA ALA A 66 5.80 -4.93 -15.76
C ALA A 66 6.14 -5.32 -14.31
N SER A 67 7.28 -6.00 -14.15
CA SER A 67 7.84 -6.36 -12.84
C SER A 67 9.30 -5.83 -12.74
N PRO A 68 9.46 -4.50 -12.60
CA PRO A 68 10.79 -3.91 -12.61
C PRO A 68 11.56 -4.25 -11.34
N ARG A 69 12.88 -4.16 -11.44
CA ARG A 69 13.75 -4.24 -10.29
C ARG A 69 13.61 -2.97 -9.45
N VAL A 70 13.34 -3.11 -8.14
CA VAL A 70 13.14 -1.97 -7.20
C VAL A 70 14.32 -1.76 -6.26
N PHE A 71 15.22 -2.74 -6.12
CA PHE A 71 16.44 -2.63 -5.34
C PHE A 71 17.66 -2.86 -6.22
N GLU A 72 18.74 -2.10 -5.98
CA GLU A 72 20.03 -2.32 -6.65
C GLU A 72 20.64 -3.66 -6.23
N SER A 73 20.50 -4.02 -4.95
CA SER A 73 20.92 -5.32 -4.44
C SER A 73 20.03 -6.41 -4.99
N GLU A 74 20.63 -7.39 -5.67
CA GLU A 74 19.91 -8.55 -6.20
C GLU A 74 19.22 -9.37 -5.09
N LEU A 75 19.89 -9.48 -3.93
CA LEU A 75 19.33 -10.17 -2.77
C LEU A 75 18.06 -9.48 -2.24
N LEU A 76 18.12 -8.13 -2.07
CA LEU A 76 16.97 -7.37 -1.59
C LEU A 76 15.82 -7.40 -2.60
N ASP A 77 16.13 -7.31 -3.91
CA ASP A 77 15.10 -7.41 -4.95
C ASP A 77 14.43 -8.79 -4.95
N LYS A 78 15.21 -9.87 -4.82
CA LYS A 78 14.66 -11.23 -4.67
C LYS A 78 13.81 -11.39 -3.40
N LEU A 79 14.25 -10.85 -2.26
CA LEU A 79 13.49 -10.89 -1.00
C LEU A 79 12.22 -10.02 -1.00
N SER A 80 12.14 -9.03 -1.89
CA SER A 80 10.94 -8.21 -2.08
C SER A 80 9.88 -8.86 -2.97
N ARG A 81 10.24 -9.92 -3.69
CA ARG A 81 9.36 -10.68 -4.59
C ARG A 81 8.89 -11.95 -3.90
N VAL A 82 7.61 -12.06 -3.67
CA VAL A 82 7.05 -13.14 -2.85
C VAL A 82 5.88 -13.82 -3.57
N HIS A 83 5.96 -15.14 -3.66
CA HIS A 83 4.84 -15.92 -4.19
C HIS A 83 3.63 -15.83 -3.25
N HIS A 84 2.43 -15.69 -3.78
CA HIS A 84 1.20 -15.50 -2.99
C HIS A 84 0.91 -16.60 -1.95
N LEU A 85 1.44 -17.80 -2.12
CA LEU A 85 1.32 -18.87 -1.13
C LEU A 85 2.33 -18.78 0.02
N THR A 86 3.37 -17.96 -0.10
CA THR A 86 4.42 -17.85 0.95
C THR A 86 3.85 -17.45 2.31
N PRO A 87 2.98 -16.44 2.44
CA PRO A 87 2.37 -16.11 3.73
C PRO A 87 1.56 -17.27 4.32
N VAL A 88 0.83 -18.02 3.48
CA VAL A 88 0.05 -19.19 3.90
C VAL A 88 0.97 -20.28 4.44
N ILE A 89 2.03 -20.60 3.71
CA ILE A 89 2.98 -21.67 4.08
C ILE A 89 3.70 -21.34 5.40
N ILE A 90 4.10 -20.09 5.58
CA ILE A 90 4.84 -19.66 6.77
C ILE A 90 3.89 -19.51 7.98
N ASN A 91 2.74 -18.87 7.81
CA ASN A 91 1.88 -18.50 8.91
C ASN A 91 1.01 -19.66 9.41
N THR A 92 0.57 -20.59 8.53
CA THR A 92 -0.31 -21.67 8.94
C THR A 92 0.26 -22.54 10.07
N PRO A 93 1.51 -23.06 10.02
CA PRO A 93 2.05 -23.84 11.14
C PRO A 93 2.19 -23.02 12.42
N ILE A 94 2.49 -21.72 12.33
CA ILE A 94 2.56 -20.82 13.49
C ILE A 94 1.18 -20.65 14.11
N ILE A 95 0.15 -20.37 13.30
CA ILE A 95 -1.24 -20.23 13.75
C ILE A 95 -1.71 -21.51 14.44
N VAL A 96 -1.48 -22.66 13.82
CA VAL A 96 -1.85 -23.97 14.41
C VAL A 96 -1.16 -24.18 15.75
N GLY A 97 0.13 -23.89 15.85
CA GLY A 97 0.89 -23.98 17.11
C GLY A 97 0.36 -23.03 18.19
N LEU A 98 0.03 -21.79 17.84
CA LEU A 98 -0.55 -20.80 18.75
C LEU A 98 -1.93 -21.23 19.25
N LEU A 99 -2.79 -21.75 18.36
CA LEU A 99 -4.12 -22.24 18.73
C LEU A 99 -4.02 -23.47 19.63
N PHE A 100 -3.16 -24.42 19.30
CA PHE A 100 -2.93 -25.61 20.15
C PHE A 100 -2.42 -25.20 21.53
N TYR A 101 -1.43 -24.30 21.61
CA TYR A 101 -0.92 -23.81 22.89
C TYR A 101 -1.99 -23.07 23.69
N SER A 102 -2.80 -22.23 23.01
CA SER A 102 -3.92 -21.53 23.63
C SER A 102 -4.99 -22.48 24.17
N LEU A 103 -5.29 -23.55 23.44
CA LEU A 103 -6.22 -24.57 23.87
C LEU A 103 -5.75 -25.25 25.15
N MET A 104 -4.46 -25.57 25.24
CA MET A 104 -3.87 -26.22 26.42
C MET A 104 -3.84 -25.29 27.66
N LEU A 105 -3.61 -23.99 27.44
CA LEU A 105 -3.55 -23.02 28.55
C LEU A 105 -4.91 -22.59 29.08
N ASN A 106 -5.84 -22.31 28.18
CA ASN A 106 -7.04 -21.50 28.47
C ASN A 106 -8.35 -22.24 28.15
N GLY A 107 -8.29 -23.38 27.48
CA GLY A 107 -9.47 -24.10 26.99
C GLY A 107 -10.15 -23.46 25.78
N VAL A 108 -11.16 -24.16 25.25
CA VAL A 108 -11.83 -23.80 23.98
C VAL A 108 -12.50 -22.42 24.01
N PRO A 109 -13.28 -22.04 25.03
CA PRO A 109 -13.99 -20.75 25.00
C PRO A 109 -13.03 -19.55 24.91
N PHE A 110 -11.94 -19.56 25.68
CA PHE A 110 -10.94 -18.51 25.66
C PHE A 110 -10.17 -18.46 24.35
N MET A 111 -9.82 -19.61 23.81
CA MET A 111 -9.16 -19.71 22.51
C MET A 111 -10.04 -19.11 21.42
N LEU A 112 -11.32 -19.48 21.34
CA LEU A 112 -12.24 -18.95 20.33
C LEU A 112 -12.49 -17.45 20.50
N PHE A 113 -12.67 -16.99 21.74
CA PHE A 113 -12.88 -15.58 22.03
C PHE A 113 -11.66 -14.73 21.61
N GLY A 114 -10.44 -15.18 21.95
CA GLY A 114 -9.22 -14.52 21.53
C GLY A 114 -9.02 -14.52 20.03
N LEU A 115 -9.35 -15.63 19.35
CA LEU A 115 -9.31 -15.73 17.89
C LEU A 115 -10.21 -14.68 17.22
N VAL A 116 -11.43 -14.50 17.71
CA VAL A 116 -12.37 -13.50 17.18
C VAL A 116 -11.85 -12.08 17.43
N ILE A 117 -11.39 -11.78 18.64
CA ILE A 117 -10.81 -10.45 18.96
C ILE A 117 -9.61 -10.15 18.05
N GLY A 118 -8.71 -11.12 17.87
CA GLY A 118 -7.54 -10.94 17.03
C GLY A 118 -7.89 -10.70 15.57
N TYR A 119 -8.85 -11.46 15.03
CA TYR A 119 -9.36 -11.25 13.68
C TYR A 119 -9.95 -9.85 13.51
N LEU A 120 -10.81 -9.41 14.42
CA LEU A 120 -11.40 -8.06 14.37
C LEU A 120 -10.32 -6.98 14.52
N ALA A 121 -9.33 -7.19 15.39
CA ALA A 121 -8.21 -6.26 15.53
C ALA A 121 -7.40 -6.16 14.21
N TRP A 122 -7.20 -7.29 13.50
CA TRP A 122 -6.56 -7.23 12.18
C TRP A 122 -7.37 -6.41 11.18
N THR A 123 -8.69 -6.62 11.06
CA THR A 123 -9.52 -5.88 10.09
C THR A 123 -9.41 -4.37 10.28
N LEU A 124 -9.32 -3.93 11.52
CA LEU A 124 -9.11 -2.52 11.84
C LEU A 124 -7.68 -2.06 11.53
N THR A 125 -6.68 -2.91 11.83
CA THR A 125 -5.28 -2.66 11.52
C THR A 125 -5.06 -2.55 10.01
N GLU A 126 -5.66 -3.43 9.21
CA GLU A 126 -5.66 -3.37 7.75
C GLU A 126 -6.12 -2.01 7.26
N TYR A 127 -7.30 -1.56 7.69
CA TYR A 127 -7.85 -0.28 7.29
C TYR A 127 -6.93 0.89 7.63
N PHE A 128 -6.45 0.95 8.89
CA PHE A 128 -5.59 2.06 9.32
C PHE A 128 -4.19 2.01 8.70
N SER A 129 -3.62 0.81 8.53
CA SER A 129 -2.33 0.65 7.85
C SER A 129 -2.44 1.04 6.39
N HIS A 130 -3.48 0.62 5.69
CA HIS A 130 -3.70 0.98 4.30
C HIS A 130 -3.85 2.50 4.16
N ARG A 131 -4.73 3.12 4.96
CA ARG A 131 -5.01 4.55 4.89
C ARG A 131 -3.84 5.43 5.31
N TYR A 132 -3.19 5.13 6.44
CA TYR A 132 -2.24 6.05 7.07
C TYR A 132 -0.78 5.63 6.95
N LEU A 133 -0.48 4.36 6.73
CA LEU A 133 0.88 3.90 6.56
C LEU A 133 1.24 3.75 5.07
N PHE A 134 0.37 3.17 4.25
CA PHE A 134 0.66 2.83 2.88
C PHE A 134 0.45 4.01 1.91
N HIS A 135 -0.55 4.85 2.16
CA HIS A 135 -0.88 6.00 1.33
C HIS A 135 -0.31 7.34 1.83
N THR A 136 0.36 7.37 2.99
CA THR A 136 0.95 8.60 3.52
C THR A 136 2.43 8.70 3.19
N ILE A 137 2.85 9.86 2.67
CA ILE A 137 4.26 10.18 2.51
C ILE A 137 4.74 10.82 3.82
N PHE A 138 5.57 10.09 4.57
CA PHE A 138 6.14 10.60 5.80
C PHE A 138 7.23 11.65 5.52
N PRO A 139 7.32 12.74 6.31
CA PRO A 139 8.35 13.77 6.15
C PRO A 139 9.70 13.29 6.69
N LEU A 140 10.23 12.19 6.15
CA LEU A 140 11.52 11.65 6.53
C LEU A 140 12.64 12.39 5.79
N PRO A 141 13.82 12.59 6.44
CA PRO A 141 14.95 13.28 5.83
C PRO A 141 15.49 12.52 4.61
N PHE A 142 16.25 13.22 3.76
CA PHE A 142 16.95 12.64 2.59
C PHE A 142 16.04 11.93 1.56
N GLY A 143 14.76 12.32 1.45
CA GLY A 143 13.82 11.70 0.51
C GLY A 143 13.41 10.26 0.88
N LEU A 144 13.65 9.83 2.12
CA LEU A 144 13.32 8.48 2.58
C LEU A 144 11.80 8.25 2.66
N GLY A 145 11.00 9.29 2.92
CA GLY A 145 9.54 9.16 3.03
C GLY A 145 8.88 8.68 1.74
N PRO A 146 9.04 9.35 0.59
CA PRO A 146 8.53 8.88 -0.68
C PRO A 146 9.06 7.51 -1.08
N ARG A 147 10.35 7.25 -0.83
CA ARG A 147 10.97 5.96 -1.11
C ARG A 147 10.38 4.84 -0.25
N PHE A 148 10.15 5.10 1.02
CA PHE A 148 9.50 4.15 1.92
C PHE A 148 8.07 3.83 1.45
N GLN A 149 7.26 4.86 1.18
CA GLN A 149 5.89 4.69 0.68
C GLN A 149 5.87 3.89 -0.63
N PHE A 150 6.76 4.22 -1.58
CA PHE A 150 6.88 3.48 -2.83
C PHE A 150 7.19 1.99 -2.59
N LEU A 151 8.14 1.66 -1.72
CA LEU A 151 8.58 0.28 -1.47
C LEU A 151 7.53 -0.56 -0.75
N ILE A 152 6.74 0.03 0.16
CA ILE A 152 5.75 -0.73 0.92
C ILE A 152 4.43 -0.92 0.18
N HIS A 153 4.06 0.02 -0.73
CA HIS A 153 2.75 -0.01 -1.38
C HIS A 153 2.71 0.66 -2.76
N GLY A 154 3.45 1.77 -2.95
CA GLY A 154 3.43 2.51 -4.21
C GLY A 154 3.83 1.67 -5.42
N VAL A 155 4.79 0.75 -5.27
CA VAL A 155 5.18 -0.17 -6.34
C VAL A 155 4.01 -1.04 -6.80
N HIS A 156 3.15 -1.46 -5.88
CA HIS A 156 1.95 -2.24 -6.18
C HIS A 156 0.89 -1.40 -6.93
N HIS A 157 0.72 -0.12 -6.59
CA HIS A 157 -0.16 0.78 -7.34
C HIS A 157 0.31 1.07 -8.75
N ILE A 158 1.62 1.14 -8.97
CA ILE A 158 2.20 1.39 -10.30
C ILE A 158 2.22 0.12 -11.16
N TYR A 159 2.48 -1.05 -10.56
CA TYR A 159 2.55 -2.35 -11.21
C TYR A 159 1.53 -3.33 -10.59
N PRO A 160 0.22 -3.07 -10.75
CA PRO A 160 -0.82 -3.82 -10.06
C PRO A 160 -0.97 -5.27 -10.53
N HIS A 161 -0.38 -5.59 -11.69
CA HIS A 161 -0.37 -6.96 -12.24
C HIS A 161 0.96 -7.68 -11.99
N ASP A 162 1.86 -7.19 -11.11
CA ASP A 162 3.03 -7.98 -10.70
C ASP A 162 2.65 -9.01 -9.63
N PRO A 163 2.53 -10.32 -9.96
CA PRO A 163 2.05 -11.35 -9.04
C PRO A 163 2.97 -11.59 -7.84
N LEU A 164 4.20 -11.10 -7.91
CA LEU A 164 5.20 -11.29 -6.87
C LEU A 164 5.27 -10.13 -5.87
N ARG A 165 4.43 -9.09 -6.04
CA ARG A 165 4.41 -7.90 -5.18
C ARG A 165 3.04 -7.57 -4.62
N LEU A 166 2.14 -8.55 -4.61
CA LEU A 166 0.77 -8.40 -4.08
C LEU A 166 0.63 -8.77 -2.61
N VAL A 167 1.54 -9.60 -2.10
CA VAL A 167 1.53 -10.02 -0.70
C VAL A 167 2.75 -9.47 0.02
N MET A 168 2.61 -9.24 1.32
CA MET A 168 3.68 -8.63 2.10
C MET A 168 4.86 -9.60 2.25
N PRO A 169 6.09 -9.18 1.87
CA PRO A 169 7.27 -10.03 2.02
C PRO A 169 7.59 -10.31 3.49
N PRO A 170 8.16 -11.49 3.80
CA PRO A 170 8.55 -11.87 5.16
C PRO A 170 9.47 -10.86 5.84
N LEU A 171 10.29 -10.14 5.07
CA LEU A 171 11.15 -9.06 5.56
C LEU A 171 10.37 -7.95 6.26
N LEU A 172 9.12 -7.70 5.87
CA LEU A 172 8.23 -6.70 6.47
C LEU A 172 7.20 -7.36 7.40
N SER A 173 6.62 -8.51 7.02
CA SER A 173 5.57 -9.14 7.82
C SER A 173 6.08 -9.69 9.16
N VAL A 174 7.29 -10.25 9.20
CA VAL A 174 7.85 -10.79 10.46
C VAL A 174 8.07 -9.69 11.52
N PRO A 175 8.78 -8.58 11.23
CA PRO A 175 8.88 -7.47 12.19
C PRO A 175 7.53 -6.90 12.62
N SER A 176 6.59 -6.76 11.67
CA SER A 176 5.23 -6.26 11.97
C SER A 176 4.48 -7.19 12.92
N MET A 177 4.59 -8.50 12.75
CA MET A 177 3.99 -9.49 13.66
C MET A 177 4.65 -9.49 15.05
N LEU A 178 5.95 -9.24 15.16
CA LEU A 178 6.63 -9.09 16.46
C LEU A 178 6.17 -7.82 17.19
N ILE A 179 5.96 -6.72 16.47
CA ILE A 179 5.38 -5.49 17.02
C ILE A 179 3.94 -5.77 17.49
N ALA A 180 3.13 -6.41 16.65
CA ALA A 180 1.76 -6.80 17.00
C ALA A 180 1.73 -7.70 18.24
N LEU A 181 2.58 -8.72 18.32
CA LEU A 181 2.71 -9.58 19.50
C LEU A 181 3.02 -8.76 20.75
N THR A 182 3.96 -7.81 20.66
CA THR A 182 4.34 -6.96 21.78
C THR A 182 3.14 -6.13 22.28
N ILE A 183 2.44 -5.47 21.37
CA ILE A 183 1.25 -4.66 21.67
C ILE A 183 0.15 -5.54 22.27
N ILE A 184 -0.15 -6.68 21.64
CA ILE A 184 -1.18 -7.62 22.11
C ILE A 184 -0.85 -8.14 23.52
N ARG A 185 0.42 -8.45 23.80
CA ARG A 185 0.85 -8.88 25.14
C ARG A 185 0.70 -7.79 26.21
N LEU A 186 0.97 -6.54 25.85
CA LEU A 186 0.79 -5.40 26.75
C LEU A 186 -0.70 -5.14 27.05
N LEU A 187 -1.57 -5.31 26.06
CA LEU A 187 -3.01 -5.06 26.20
C LEU A 187 -3.77 -6.21 26.88
N PHE A 188 -3.43 -7.46 26.55
CA PHE A 188 -4.22 -8.65 26.93
C PHE A 188 -3.50 -9.58 27.91
N GLY A 189 -2.24 -9.28 28.26
CA GLY A 189 -1.44 -10.11 29.16
C GLY A 189 -0.87 -11.36 28.46
N ALA A 190 -0.01 -12.08 29.20
CA ALA A 190 0.82 -13.13 28.61
C ALA A 190 0.02 -14.34 28.09
N SER A 191 -1.02 -14.78 28.83
CA SER A 191 -1.76 -16.00 28.46
C SER A 191 -2.77 -15.77 27.35
N PHE A 192 -3.51 -14.66 27.40
CA PHE A 192 -4.56 -14.37 26.41
C PHE A 192 -4.03 -13.79 25.09
N ALA A 193 -2.78 -13.32 25.09
CA ALA A 193 -2.14 -12.80 23.87
C ALA A 193 -2.01 -13.85 22.74
N TRP A 194 -1.87 -15.12 23.07
CA TRP A 194 -1.62 -16.17 22.07
C TRP A 194 -2.82 -16.42 21.14
N PRO A 195 -4.06 -16.63 21.62
CA PRO A 195 -5.20 -16.78 20.75
C PRO A 195 -5.54 -15.47 20.01
N VAL A 196 -5.29 -14.30 20.61
CA VAL A 196 -5.47 -13.01 19.95
C VAL A 196 -4.47 -12.86 18.80
N LEU A 197 -3.20 -13.21 18.99
CA LEU A 197 -2.21 -13.20 17.93
C LEU A 197 -2.57 -14.18 16.81
N ALA A 198 -3.03 -15.38 17.16
CA ALA A 198 -3.48 -16.36 16.16
C ALA A 198 -4.61 -15.79 15.30
N GLY A 199 -5.62 -15.15 15.91
CA GLY A 199 -6.70 -14.48 15.19
C GLY A 199 -6.24 -13.32 14.31
N PHE A 200 -5.30 -12.53 14.82
CA PHE A 200 -4.67 -11.44 14.06
C PHE A 200 -3.93 -11.96 12.82
N MET A 201 -3.18 -13.05 12.96
CA MET A 201 -2.47 -13.69 11.84
C MET A 201 -3.44 -14.35 10.84
N VAL A 202 -4.56 -14.91 11.30
CA VAL A 202 -5.64 -15.41 10.42
C VAL A 202 -6.21 -14.27 9.57
N GLY A 203 -6.51 -13.12 10.20
CA GLY A 203 -6.99 -11.94 9.49
C GLY A 203 -5.99 -11.46 8.44
N TYR A 204 -4.71 -11.39 8.79
CA TYR A 204 -3.62 -11.07 7.87
C TYR A 204 -3.58 -12.04 6.67
N GLY A 205 -3.65 -13.33 6.90
CA GLY A 205 -3.65 -14.33 5.82
C GLY A 205 -4.86 -14.20 4.89
N ILE A 206 -6.05 -13.88 5.45
CA ILE A 206 -7.27 -13.62 4.67
C ILE A 206 -7.09 -12.35 3.83
N TYR A 207 -6.55 -11.29 4.42
CA TYR A 207 -6.23 -10.05 3.72
C TYR A 207 -5.30 -10.30 2.52
N ASP A 208 -4.14 -10.91 2.72
CA ASP A 208 -3.19 -11.19 1.64
C ASP A 208 -3.83 -12.06 0.53
N TRP A 209 -4.64 -13.05 0.91
CA TRP A 209 -5.35 -13.91 -0.02
C TRP A 209 -6.41 -13.13 -0.82
N VAL A 210 -7.26 -12.35 -0.15
CA VAL A 210 -8.31 -11.56 -0.82
C VAL A 210 -7.68 -10.50 -1.71
N HIS A 211 -6.61 -9.83 -1.25
CA HIS A 211 -5.88 -8.84 -2.03
C HIS A 211 -5.33 -9.45 -3.34
N TYR A 212 -4.61 -10.57 -3.26
CA TYR A 212 -4.17 -11.28 -4.45
C TYR A 212 -5.35 -11.67 -5.35
N TRP A 213 -6.43 -12.16 -4.74
CA TRP A 213 -7.60 -12.58 -5.49
C TRP A 213 -8.33 -11.41 -6.16
N THR A 214 -8.37 -10.21 -5.61
CA THR A 214 -8.99 -9.05 -6.25
C THR A 214 -8.28 -8.67 -7.55
N HIS A 215 -6.99 -8.92 -7.68
CA HIS A 215 -6.25 -8.71 -8.93
C HIS A 215 -6.47 -9.83 -9.95
N TYR A 216 -6.38 -11.08 -9.54
CA TYR A 216 -6.35 -12.22 -10.46
C TYR A 216 -7.63 -13.06 -10.48
N GLY A 217 -8.46 -12.98 -9.45
CA GLY A 217 -9.64 -13.80 -9.32
C GLY A 217 -10.80 -13.37 -10.23
N GLN A 218 -11.67 -14.33 -10.52
CA GLN A 218 -12.93 -14.09 -11.23
C GLN A 218 -14.10 -14.25 -10.24
N PRO A 219 -14.73 -13.13 -9.78
CA PRO A 219 -15.80 -13.17 -8.80
C PRO A 219 -17.08 -13.79 -9.35
N LYS A 220 -17.69 -14.71 -8.59
CA LYS A 220 -18.96 -15.32 -8.94
C LYS A 220 -20.13 -14.75 -8.14
N SER A 221 -19.95 -14.50 -6.85
CA SER A 221 -20.99 -13.89 -5.99
C SER A 221 -20.97 -12.36 -6.10
N ASP A 222 -22.12 -11.73 -5.83
CA ASP A 222 -22.24 -10.27 -5.91
C ASP A 222 -21.38 -9.57 -4.85
N PHE A 223 -21.27 -10.14 -3.66
CA PHE A 223 -20.34 -9.64 -2.63
C PHE A 223 -18.89 -9.66 -3.12
N ALA A 224 -18.45 -10.76 -3.72
CA ALA A 224 -17.10 -10.88 -4.25
C ALA A 224 -16.83 -9.91 -5.42
N LYS A 225 -17.84 -9.69 -6.30
CA LYS A 225 -17.78 -8.67 -7.35
C LYS A 225 -17.62 -7.26 -6.76
N GLN A 226 -18.36 -6.97 -5.67
CA GLN A 226 -18.28 -5.69 -4.99
C GLN A 226 -16.89 -5.48 -4.37
N VAL A 227 -16.33 -6.45 -3.65
CA VAL A 227 -14.99 -6.39 -3.07
C VAL A 227 -13.96 -6.09 -4.16
N LYS A 228 -13.95 -6.87 -5.25
CA LYS A 228 -13.04 -6.63 -6.37
C LYS A 228 -13.24 -5.25 -7.00
N ARG A 229 -14.50 -4.83 -7.26
CA ARG A 229 -14.82 -3.52 -7.83
C ARG A 229 -14.29 -2.38 -6.96
N LEU A 230 -14.50 -2.42 -5.65
CA LEU A 230 -14.05 -1.36 -4.74
C LEU A 230 -12.52 -1.26 -4.73
N HIS A 231 -11.81 -2.38 -4.71
CA HIS A 231 -10.36 -2.40 -4.77
C HIS A 231 -9.83 -1.89 -6.12
N MET A 232 -10.45 -2.26 -7.24
CA MET A 232 -10.09 -1.71 -8.56
C MET A 232 -10.38 -0.20 -8.68
N LEU A 233 -11.46 0.30 -8.06
CA LEU A 233 -11.72 1.74 -8.00
C LEU A 233 -10.65 2.47 -7.19
N HIS A 234 -10.18 1.88 -6.10
CA HIS A 234 -9.07 2.39 -5.32
C HIS A 234 -7.78 2.49 -6.15
N HIS A 235 -7.43 1.47 -6.94
CA HIS A 235 -6.24 1.48 -7.79
C HIS A 235 -6.32 2.46 -8.95
N PHE A 236 -7.45 2.49 -9.66
CA PHE A 236 -7.51 3.12 -10.99
C PHE A 236 -8.33 4.42 -11.03
N ARG A 237 -8.99 4.80 -9.92
CA ARG A 237 -9.85 5.97 -9.92
C ARG A 237 -9.58 6.94 -8.76
N ASP A 238 -9.50 6.44 -7.53
CA ASP A 238 -9.37 7.28 -6.34
C ASP A 238 -8.67 6.51 -5.22
N ALA A 239 -7.37 6.66 -5.12
CA ALA A 239 -6.55 6.00 -4.11
C ALA A 239 -6.74 6.57 -2.68
N GLU A 240 -7.58 7.61 -2.53
CA GLU A 240 -7.94 8.17 -1.22
C GLU A 240 -9.22 7.59 -0.63
N LYS A 241 -9.79 6.59 -1.30
CA LYS A 241 -11.00 5.87 -0.88
C LYS A 241 -10.84 4.38 -1.05
N GLY A 242 -11.65 3.59 -0.31
CA GLY A 242 -11.66 2.15 -0.45
C GLY A 242 -10.42 1.48 0.16
N PHE A 243 -10.07 1.84 1.40
CA PHE A 243 -8.92 1.30 2.11
C PHE A 243 -9.12 -0.10 2.68
N GLY A 244 -10.38 -0.52 2.89
CA GLY A 244 -10.71 -1.88 3.29
C GLY A 244 -10.65 -2.83 2.10
N VAL A 245 -9.67 -3.75 2.06
CA VAL A 245 -9.53 -4.72 0.97
C VAL A 245 -10.50 -5.89 1.16
N HIS A 246 -10.43 -6.61 2.29
CA HIS A 246 -11.43 -7.63 2.61
C HIS A 246 -12.46 -7.12 3.61
N ALA A 247 -12.08 -6.16 4.43
CA ALA A 247 -12.90 -5.56 5.48
C ALA A 247 -13.54 -4.23 5.01
N ILE A 248 -14.24 -4.28 3.87
CA ILE A 248 -14.83 -3.10 3.19
C ILE A 248 -15.80 -2.28 4.05
N TRP A 249 -16.34 -2.86 5.13
CA TRP A 249 -17.27 -2.17 6.04
C TRP A 249 -16.62 -0.99 6.78
N TRP A 250 -15.30 -0.99 6.99
CA TRP A 250 -14.61 0.12 7.62
C TRP A 250 -14.65 1.40 6.79
N ASP A 251 -14.67 1.29 5.47
CA ASP A 251 -14.83 2.45 4.60
C ASP A 251 -16.18 3.14 4.79
N TYR A 252 -17.23 2.37 5.06
CA TYR A 252 -18.53 2.94 5.39
C TYR A 252 -18.55 3.57 6.79
N VAL A 253 -17.91 2.94 7.77
CA VAL A 253 -17.82 3.45 9.15
C VAL A 253 -17.04 4.77 9.19
N PHE A 254 -15.94 4.86 8.44
CA PHE A 254 -15.06 6.04 8.44
C PHE A 254 -15.31 7.01 7.27
N GLY A 255 -16.34 6.79 6.47
CA GLY A 255 -16.74 7.71 5.39
C GLY A 255 -15.76 7.75 4.19
N THR A 256 -15.00 6.68 3.97
CA THR A 256 -14.05 6.54 2.86
C THR A 256 -14.49 5.53 1.82
N ALA A 257 -15.79 5.17 1.80
CA ALA A 257 -16.31 4.24 0.80
C ALA A 257 -16.13 4.82 -0.61
N ALA A 258 -15.54 4.01 -1.50
CA ALA A 258 -15.45 4.36 -2.90
C ALA A 258 -16.85 4.36 -3.50
N TYR A 259 -17.18 5.44 -4.18
CA TYR A 259 -18.40 5.75 -4.93
C TYR A 259 -19.61 4.79 -4.78
N GLN A 260 -20.74 5.31 -4.30
CA GLN A 260 -22.04 4.67 -4.45
C GLN A 260 -22.55 4.87 -5.88
N GLU A 261 -23.43 3.96 -6.36
CA GLU A 261 -24.14 4.17 -7.62
C GLU A 261 -24.96 5.46 -7.51
N GLY A 262 -24.63 6.46 -8.34
CA GLY A 262 -25.22 7.80 -8.30
C GLY A 262 -24.21 8.94 -8.11
N ASP A 263 -23.00 8.67 -7.65
CA ASP A 263 -21.93 9.66 -7.56
C ASP A 263 -21.34 9.91 -8.95
N THR A 264 -21.97 10.76 -9.74
CA THR A 264 -21.38 11.31 -10.96
C THR A 264 -20.19 12.20 -10.61
N PRO A 265 -19.05 12.10 -11.32
CA PRO A 265 -17.97 13.05 -11.18
C PRO A 265 -18.49 14.45 -11.51
N GLY A 266 -18.61 15.34 -10.52
CA GLY A 266 -19.05 16.72 -10.71
C GLY A 266 -20.27 17.17 -9.91
N SER A 267 -20.95 16.34 -9.11
CA SER A 267 -22.16 16.76 -8.39
C SER A 267 -21.93 17.37 -6.99
N LYS A 268 -20.70 17.67 -6.59
CA LYS A 268 -20.40 18.44 -5.38
C LYS A 268 -19.52 19.63 -5.71
N ALA A 269 -20.10 20.59 -6.41
CA ALA A 269 -19.62 21.98 -6.45
C ALA A 269 -20.86 22.87 -6.50
N VAL A 270 -21.49 23.05 -5.35
CA VAL A 270 -22.27 24.27 -4.99
C VAL A 270 -22.13 24.47 -3.49
#